data_4cab82f6ed8179eeea51b254a1ecf5ce
#
_entry.id   4cab82f6ed8179eeea51b254a1ecf5ce
#
_cell.length_a   1.000
_cell.length_b   1.000
_cell.length_c   1.000
_cell.angle_alpha   90.00
_cell.angle_beta   90.00
_cell.angle_gamma   90.00
#
_symmetry.space_group_name_H-M   'P 1'
#
loop_
_entity.id
_entity.type
_entity.pdbx_description
1 polymer ?
#
loop_
_entity_poly.entity_id
_entity_poly.type
_entity_poly.pdbx_seq_one_letter_code
_entity_poly.pdbx_strand_id
1 'polypeptide(L)'
;MTVALILINVLVFIVVELTGTSQNAWHVLEYGAAYTPYIVGNGEVYRLFTSMFLHFGIEHLVNNMLVLFVLGSRLEQVIGKIRFLLIYLLGGIAGNIFSLFLELWQQDFSVSAGASGAVFAVMGAMIYVVVRNKGWLGDLSMKQILIMAAFSLYFGFASSGVDNAAHVGGLLAGFVLAVVLWHPSRKRS
;
A
#
# COMPACT_ATOMS: atom_id res chain seq x y z
N MET A 1 5.66 -6.23 13.17
CA MET A 1 5.30 -6.53 11.77
C MET A 1 5.80 -5.46 10.80
N THR A 2 5.63 -4.20 11.10
CA THR A 2 6.10 -3.09 10.26
C THR A 2 7.57 -3.24 9.85
N VAL A 3 8.48 -3.45 10.80
CA VAL A 3 9.91 -3.65 10.51
C VAL A 3 10.15 -4.88 9.62
N ALA A 4 9.44 -5.97 9.85
CA ALA A 4 9.57 -7.18 9.02
C ALA A 4 9.14 -6.93 7.57
N LEU A 5 8.04 -6.19 7.34
CA LEU A 5 7.59 -5.80 6.01
C LEU A 5 8.60 -4.89 5.32
N ILE A 6 9.18 -3.93 6.05
CA ILE A 6 10.24 -3.06 5.52
C ILE A 6 11.45 -3.89 5.09
N LEU A 7 11.90 -4.82 5.93
CA LEU A 7 13.05 -5.68 5.60
C LEU A 7 12.77 -6.55 4.36
N ILE A 8 11.57 -7.11 4.24
CA ILE A 8 11.18 -7.90 3.06
C ILE A 8 11.25 -7.03 1.79
N ASN A 9 10.68 -5.82 1.81
CA ASN A 9 10.71 -4.91 0.67
C ASN A 9 12.16 -4.53 0.28
N VAL A 10 12.99 -4.23 1.27
CA VAL A 10 14.42 -3.91 1.04
C VAL A 10 15.18 -5.11 0.46
N LEU A 11 14.96 -6.31 0.98
CA LEU A 11 15.62 -7.52 0.47
C LEU A 11 15.18 -7.83 -0.96
N VAL A 12 13.88 -7.75 -1.27
CA VAL A 12 13.37 -7.94 -2.63
C VAL A 12 13.98 -6.90 -3.58
N PHE A 13 14.04 -5.63 -3.17
CA PHE A 13 14.65 -4.58 -3.97
C PHE A 13 16.13 -4.87 -4.27
N ILE A 14 16.91 -5.29 -3.28
CA ILE A 14 18.32 -5.65 -3.47
C ILE A 14 18.46 -6.80 -4.47
N VAL A 15 17.60 -7.83 -4.40
CA VAL A 15 17.64 -8.95 -5.35
C VAL A 15 17.37 -8.47 -6.77
N VAL A 16 16.37 -7.60 -6.97
CA VAL A 16 16.06 -7.03 -8.29
C VAL A 16 17.24 -6.19 -8.84
N GLU A 17 17.86 -5.36 -8.01
CA GLU A 17 19.02 -4.54 -8.40
C GLU A 17 20.29 -5.35 -8.70
N LEU A 18 20.50 -6.48 -8.01
CA LEU A 18 21.67 -7.34 -8.27
C LEU A 18 21.58 -8.11 -9.61
N THR A 19 20.40 -8.26 -10.17
CA THR A 19 20.16 -9.03 -11.40
C THR A 19 19.84 -8.13 -12.60
N GLY A 20 19.68 -6.83 -12.38
CA GLY A 20 19.38 -5.83 -13.42
C GLY A 20 19.12 -4.48 -12.78
N THR A 21 18.19 -3.71 -13.32
CA THR A 21 17.82 -2.42 -12.75
C THR A 21 16.32 -2.36 -12.47
N SER A 22 15.97 -1.93 -11.27
CA SER A 22 14.57 -1.70 -10.87
C SER A 22 13.90 -0.54 -11.60
N GLN A 23 14.63 0.25 -12.37
CA GLN A 23 14.06 1.30 -13.21
C GLN A 23 13.51 0.77 -14.55
N ASN A 24 13.88 -0.45 -14.94
CA ASN A 24 13.36 -1.10 -16.13
C ASN A 24 12.07 -1.86 -15.82
N ALA A 25 10.94 -1.37 -16.35
CA ALA A 25 9.63 -1.97 -16.12
C ALA A 25 9.54 -3.45 -16.54
N TRP A 26 10.19 -3.83 -17.65
CA TRP A 26 10.22 -5.21 -18.13
C TRP A 26 11.00 -6.12 -17.18
N HIS A 27 12.12 -5.64 -16.65
CA HIS A 27 12.87 -6.39 -15.65
C HIS A 27 12.05 -6.60 -14.35
N VAL A 28 11.38 -5.54 -13.86
CA VAL A 28 10.53 -5.64 -12.67
C VAL A 28 9.30 -6.54 -12.93
N LEU A 29 8.79 -6.58 -14.18
CA LEU A 29 7.72 -7.47 -14.60
C LEU A 29 8.09 -8.96 -14.49
N GLU A 30 9.37 -9.33 -14.79
CA GLU A 30 9.89 -10.69 -14.64
C GLU A 30 9.84 -11.16 -13.16
N TYR A 31 9.98 -10.23 -12.21
CA TYR A 31 9.88 -10.49 -10.77
C TYR A 31 8.44 -10.51 -10.23
N GLY A 32 7.44 -10.31 -11.07
CA GLY A 32 6.04 -10.43 -10.71
C GLY A 32 5.35 -9.08 -10.43
N ALA A 33 5.77 -7.99 -11.08
CA ALA A 33 5.00 -6.75 -11.10
C ALA A 33 3.62 -6.96 -11.69
N ALA A 34 2.65 -6.17 -11.27
CA ALA A 34 1.29 -6.23 -11.80
C ALA A 34 1.25 -5.73 -13.23
N TYR A 35 0.59 -6.49 -14.07
CA TYR A 35 0.33 -6.13 -15.46
C TYR A 35 -0.96 -6.82 -15.90
N THR A 36 -2.00 -6.04 -16.11
CA THR A 36 -3.36 -6.52 -16.35
C THR A 36 -3.47 -7.54 -17.47
N PRO A 37 -2.79 -7.41 -18.63
CA PRO A 37 -2.82 -8.44 -19.66
C PRO A 37 -2.29 -9.81 -19.22
N TYR A 38 -1.28 -9.86 -18.33
CA TYR A 38 -0.75 -11.13 -17.82
C TYR A 38 -1.65 -11.72 -16.72
N ILE A 39 -2.24 -10.85 -15.88
CA ILE A 39 -3.13 -11.29 -14.81
C ILE A 39 -4.39 -11.94 -15.41
N VAL A 40 -5.01 -11.29 -16.39
CA VAL A 40 -6.28 -11.75 -16.99
C VAL A 40 -6.05 -12.76 -18.11
N GLY A 41 -5.09 -12.50 -19.01
CA GLY A 41 -4.84 -13.33 -20.18
C GLY A 41 -4.11 -14.64 -19.86
N ASN A 42 -3.11 -14.58 -18.97
CA ASN A 42 -2.30 -15.75 -18.60
C ASN A 42 -2.72 -16.39 -17.28
N GLY A 43 -3.65 -15.79 -16.52
CA GLY A 43 -4.06 -16.27 -15.21
C GLY A 43 -3.02 -16.01 -14.10
N GLU A 44 -2.10 -15.06 -14.27
CA GLU A 44 -0.99 -14.80 -13.34
C GLU A 44 -1.45 -13.93 -12.15
N VAL A 45 -2.52 -14.38 -11.46
CA VAL A 45 -3.14 -13.64 -10.34
C VAL A 45 -2.21 -13.37 -9.15
N TYR A 46 -1.13 -14.15 -9.02
CA TYR A 46 -0.12 -13.95 -7.98
C TYR A 46 0.53 -12.56 -8.05
N ARG A 47 0.52 -11.93 -9.22
CA ARG A 47 1.06 -10.58 -9.43
C ARG A 47 0.34 -9.50 -8.62
N LEU A 48 -0.92 -9.72 -8.26
CA LEU A 48 -1.66 -8.83 -7.36
C LEU A 48 -1.01 -8.77 -5.95
N PHE A 49 -0.30 -9.82 -5.57
CA PHE A 49 0.41 -9.89 -4.30
C PHE A 49 1.89 -9.54 -4.45
N THR A 50 2.59 -10.12 -5.41
CA THR A 50 4.04 -9.95 -5.55
C THR A 50 4.44 -8.53 -5.90
N SER A 51 3.65 -7.82 -6.69
CA SER A 51 3.86 -6.42 -7.05
C SER A 51 3.96 -5.48 -5.85
N MET A 52 3.32 -5.83 -4.72
CA MET A 52 3.35 -5.04 -3.49
C MET A 52 4.73 -4.97 -2.82
N PHE A 53 5.68 -5.79 -3.25
CA PHE A 53 7.03 -5.86 -2.68
C PHE A 53 8.11 -5.39 -3.65
N LEU A 54 7.73 -5.03 -4.87
CA LEU A 54 8.61 -4.54 -5.93
C LEU A 54 8.56 -3.00 -5.98
N HIS A 55 9.66 -2.36 -6.41
CA HIS A 55 9.72 -0.88 -6.47
C HIS A 55 10.51 -0.41 -7.68
N PHE A 56 10.04 0.67 -8.31
CA PHE A 56 10.76 1.36 -9.39
C PHE A 56 11.76 2.37 -8.83
N GLY A 57 13.01 1.95 -8.65
CA GLY A 57 14.09 2.77 -8.15
C GLY A 57 14.09 2.97 -6.63
N ILE A 58 15.26 3.42 -6.14
CA ILE A 58 15.51 3.57 -4.70
C ILE A 58 14.65 4.65 -4.05
N GLU A 59 14.33 5.73 -4.76
CA GLU A 59 13.51 6.82 -4.22
C GLU A 59 12.09 6.34 -3.91
N HIS A 60 11.51 5.53 -4.82
CA HIS A 60 10.19 4.92 -4.62
C HIS A 60 10.17 3.98 -3.41
N LEU A 61 11.21 3.12 -3.26
CA LEU A 61 11.35 2.28 -2.08
C LEU A 61 11.44 3.10 -0.80
N VAL A 62 12.39 4.05 -0.74
CA VAL A 62 12.63 4.84 0.47
C VAL A 62 11.37 5.60 0.91
N ASN A 63 10.67 6.25 -0.02
CA ASN A 63 9.44 6.97 0.28
C ASN A 63 8.37 6.03 0.88
N ASN A 64 8.15 4.86 0.27
CA ASN A 64 7.21 3.87 0.80
C ASN A 64 7.62 3.39 2.20
N MET A 65 8.88 3.06 2.40
CA MET A 65 9.38 2.54 3.68
C MET A 65 9.33 3.59 4.79
N LEU A 66 9.60 4.86 4.49
CA LEU A 66 9.46 5.94 5.47
C LEU A 66 8.01 6.11 5.92
N VAL A 67 7.06 6.17 4.98
CA VAL A 67 5.63 6.30 5.32
C VAL A 67 5.15 5.06 6.07
N LEU A 68 5.53 3.87 5.62
CA LEU A 68 5.21 2.61 6.30
C LEU A 68 5.78 2.57 7.72
N PHE A 69 7.00 3.03 7.93
CA PHE A 69 7.61 3.08 9.26
C PHE A 69 6.84 4.02 10.18
N VAL A 70 6.56 5.24 9.72
CA VAL A 70 5.89 6.28 10.53
C VAL A 70 4.45 5.90 10.86
N LEU A 71 3.65 5.54 9.87
CA LEU A 71 2.22 5.24 10.06
C LEU A 71 2.00 3.80 10.53
N GLY A 72 2.70 2.85 9.92
CA GLY A 72 2.55 1.44 10.21
C GLY A 72 2.91 1.11 11.65
N SER A 73 4.01 1.66 12.18
CA SER A 73 4.42 1.42 13.58
C SER A 73 3.38 1.90 14.58
N ARG A 74 2.76 3.05 14.32
CA ARG A 74 1.71 3.60 15.18
C ARG A 74 0.41 2.78 15.09
N LEU A 75 0.00 2.44 13.88
CA LEU A 75 -1.19 1.63 13.68
C LEU A 75 -1.02 0.25 14.32
N GLU A 76 0.13 -0.42 14.09
CA GLU A 76 0.45 -1.73 14.66
C GLU A 76 0.36 -1.75 16.19
N GLN A 77 0.84 -0.69 16.87
CA GLN A 77 0.77 -0.56 18.32
C GLN A 77 -0.68 -0.52 18.85
N VAL A 78 -1.59 0.07 18.08
CA VAL A 78 -2.99 0.28 18.51
C VAL A 78 -3.88 -0.92 18.18
N ILE A 79 -3.75 -1.47 16.96
CA ILE A 79 -4.65 -2.55 16.52
C ILE A 79 -4.05 -3.96 16.68
N GLY A 80 -2.74 -4.05 16.97
CA GLY A 80 -1.99 -5.29 17.11
C GLY A 80 -1.44 -5.84 15.79
N LYS A 81 -0.42 -6.68 15.90
CA LYS A 81 0.39 -7.19 14.77
C LYS A 81 -0.41 -7.91 13.69
N ILE A 82 -1.36 -8.76 14.10
CA ILE A 82 -2.12 -9.60 13.15
C ILE A 82 -3.09 -8.75 12.33
N ARG A 83 -3.85 -7.88 12.98
CA ARG A 83 -4.79 -6.98 12.29
C ARG A 83 -4.06 -6.02 11.36
N PHE A 84 -2.93 -5.49 11.80
CA PHE A 84 -2.06 -4.65 10.98
C PHE A 84 -1.60 -5.40 9.72
N LEU A 85 -1.12 -6.64 9.86
CA LEU A 85 -0.68 -7.45 8.73
C LEU A 85 -1.83 -7.75 7.75
N LEU A 86 -3.01 -8.09 8.26
CA LEU A 86 -4.21 -8.32 7.43
C LEU A 86 -4.60 -7.05 6.66
N ILE A 87 -4.59 -5.88 7.30
CA ILE A 87 -4.91 -4.61 6.63
C ILE A 87 -3.88 -4.30 5.55
N TYR A 88 -2.59 -4.47 5.82
CA TYR A 88 -1.53 -4.25 4.84
C TYR A 88 -1.69 -5.17 3.62
N LEU A 89 -1.80 -6.47 3.83
CA LEU A 89 -1.85 -7.45 2.74
C LEU A 89 -3.17 -7.39 1.97
N LEU A 90 -4.31 -7.48 2.65
CA LEU A 90 -5.62 -7.50 2.00
C LEU A 90 -5.96 -6.13 1.40
N GLY A 91 -5.57 -5.06 2.05
CA GLY A 91 -5.77 -3.70 1.55
C GLY A 91 -4.93 -3.41 0.30
N GLY A 92 -3.67 -3.88 0.28
CA GLY A 92 -2.82 -3.74 -0.90
C GLY A 92 -3.33 -4.58 -2.09
N ILE A 93 -3.74 -5.84 -1.85
CA ILE A 93 -4.37 -6.68 -2.87
C ILE A 93 -5.66 -6.01 -3.40
N ALA A 94 -6.51 -5.49 -2.52
CA ALA A 94 -7.74 -4.79 -2.93
C ALA A 94 -7.43 -3.53 -3.75
N GLY A 95 -6.37 -2.80 -3.41
CA GLY A 95 -5.86 -1.69 -4.22
C GLY A 95 -5.50 -2.12 -5.64
N ASN A 96 -4.70 -3.17 -5.76
CA ASN A 96 -4.30 -3.73 -7.06
C ASN A 96 -5.50 -4.29 -7.86
N ILE A 97 -6.49 -4.89 -7.20
CA ILE A 97 -7.73 -5.33 -7.85
C ILE A 97 -8.52 -4.12 -8.37
N PHE A 98 -8.57 -3.03 -7.59
CA PHE A 98 -9.25 -1.80 -8.03
C PHE A 98 -8.55 -1.18 -9.24
N SER A 99 -7.22 -1.14 -9.23
CA SER A 99 -6.43 -0.67 -10.38
C SER A 99 -6.67 -1.53 -11.62
N LEU A 100 -6.57 -2.85 -11.48
CA LEU A 100 -6.86 -3.81 -12.56
C LEU A 100 -8.24 -3.57 -13.19
N PHE A 101 -9.27 -3.36 -12.35
CA PHE A 101 -10.62 -3.09 -12.82
C PHE A 101 -10.71 -1.80 -13.65
N LEU A 102 -10.03 -0.72 -13.19
CA LEU A 102 -10.01 0.55 -13.92
C LEU A 102 -9.21 0.45 -15.22
N GLU A 103 -8.07 -0.24 -15.24
CA GLU A 103 -7.30 -0.48 -16.46
C GLU A 103 -8.10 -1.27 -17.50
N LEU A 104 -8.86 -2.29 -17.07
CA LEU A 104 -9.77 -3.03 -17.95
C LEU A 104 -10.89 -2.15 -18.51
N TRP A 105 -11.42 -1.25 -17.71
CA TRP A 105 -12.46 -0.33 -18.16
C TRP A 105 -11.94 0.74 -19.11
N GLN A 106 -10.74 1.26 -18.85
CA GLN A 106 -10.10 2.30 -19.67
C GLN A 106 -9.37 1.74 -20.90
N GLN A 107 -9.08 0.43 -20.91
CA GLN A 107 -8.24 -0.24 -21.94
C GLN A 107 -6.85 0.39 -22.05
N ASP A 108 -6.32 0.90 -20.93
CA ASP A 108 -4.99 1.48 -20.82
C ASP A 108 -4.20 0.69 -19.75
N PHE A 109 -3.16 -0.01 -20.20
CA PHE A 109 -2.45 -1.01 -19.40
C PHE A 109 -1.02 -0.56 -19.13
N SER A 110 -0.65 -0.56 -17.86
CA SER A 110 0.69 -0.22 -17.40
C SER A 110 1.28 -1.29 -16.47
N VAL A 111 2.60 -1.36 -16.40
CA VAL A 111 3.27 -2.18 -15.39
C VAL A 111 3.26 -1.43 -14.07
N SER A 112 2.66 -2.02 -13.05
CA SER A 112 2.54 -1.42 -11.72
C SER A 112 3.29 -2.24 -10.66
N ALA A 113 4.03 -1.55 -9.80
CA ALA A 113 4.73 -2.14 -8.68
C ALA A 113 4.92 -1.11 -7.56
N GLY A 114 4.79 -1.55 -6.31
CA GLY A 114 5.01 -0.72 -5.13
C GLY A 114 4.22 -1.18 -3.91
N ALA A 115 4.78 -0.94 -2.74
CA ALA A 115 4.07 -1.12 -1.48
C ALA A 115 2.97 -0.06 -1.27
N SER A 116 2.87 0.94 -2.15
CA SER A 116 2.07 2.14 -1.93
C SER A 116 0.58 1.87 -1.74
N GLY A 117 -0.03 0.96 -2.51
CA GLY A 117 -1.43 0.55 -2.30
C GLY A 117 -1.68 0.02 -0.88
N ALA A 118 -0.76 -0.80 -0.35
CA ALA A 118 -0.82 -1.29 1.03
C ALA A 118 -0.53 -0.19 2.06
N VAL A 119 0.37 0.75 1.76
CA VAL A 119 0.64 1.92 2.62
C VAL A 119 -0.60 2.82 2.69
N PHE A 120 -1.29 3.03 1.56
CA PHE A 120 -2.58 3.73 1.56
C PHE A 120 -3.67 2.98 2.33
N ALA A 121 -3.65 1.64 2.34
CA ALA A 121 -4.55 0.86 3.18
C ALA A 121 -4.26 1.08 4.68
N VAL A 122 -2.99 1.12 5.07
CA VAL A 122 -2.58 1.50 6.45
C VAL A 122 -3.09 2.91 6.78
N MET A 123 -2.99 3.86 5.85
CA MET A 123 -3.47 5.23 6.02
C MET A 123 -5.01 5.28 6.17
N GLY A 124 -5.74 4.54 5.34
CA GLY A 124 -7.21 4.42 5.44
C GLY A 124 -7.66 3.84 6.78
N ALA A 125 -6.98 2.78 7.23
CA ALA A 125 -7.23 2.19 8.54
C ALA A 125 -6.93 3.19 9.68
N MET A 126 -5.87 3.96 9.56
CA MET A 126 -5.50 4.97 10.53
C MET A 126 -6.54 6.10 10.64
N ILE A 127 -7.12 6.53 9.50
CA ILE A 127 -8.24 7.49 9.50
C ILE A 127 -9.39 6.96 10.36
N TYR A 128 -9.82 5.71 10.18
CA TYR A 128 -10.88 5.11 10.99
C TYR A 128 -10.50 5.08 12.48
N VAL A 129 -9.30 4.61 12.80
CA VAL A 129 -8.83 4.51 14.19
C VAL A 129 -8.81 5.88 14.88
N VAL A 130 -8.34 6.92 14.17
CA VAL A 130 -8.31 8.28 14.72
C VAL A 130 -9.71 8.86 14.91
N VAL A 131 -10.65 8.62 13.97
CA VAL A 131 -12.07 8.99 14.15
C VAL A 131 -12.62 8.37 15.44
N ARG A 132 -12.35 7.08 15.67
CA ARG A 132 -12.83 6.36 16.86
C ARG A 132 -12.13 6.80 18.15
N ASN A 133 -10.93 7.38 18.06
CA ASN A 133 -10.13 7.90 19.16
C ASN A 133 -10.24 9.42 19.33
N LYS A 134 -11.40 10.03 19.00
CA LYS A 134 -11.67 11.46 19.18
C LYS A 134 -10.71 12.39 18.44
N GLY A 135 -10.21 11.97 17.28
CA GLY A 135 -9.39 12.78 16.39
C GLY A 135 -7.88 12.68 16.59
N TRP A 136 -7.42 11.81 17.49
CA TRP A 136 -6.00 11.67 17.81
C TRP A 136 -5.55 10.21 17.89
N LEU A 137 -4.29 9.97 17.50
CA LEU A 137 -3.60 8.71 17.70
C LEU A 137 -2.16 9.00 18.13
N GLY A 138 -1.91 8.97 19.45
CA GLY A 138 -0.65 9.44 20.01
C GLY A 138 -0.47 10.93 19.73
N ASP A 139 0.60 11.28 19.02
CA ASP A 139 0.95 12.63 18.56
C ASP A 139 0.34 13.02 17.19
N LEU A 140 -0.31 12.07 16.50
CA LEU A 140 -0.93 12.29 15.19
C LEU A 140 -2.39 12.72 15.31
N SER A 141 -2.70 13.85 14.71
CA SER A 141 -4.07 14.34 14.56
C SER A 141 -4.69 13.88 13.23
N MET A 142 -6.02 13.87 13.16
CA MET A 142 -6.77 13.65 11.92
C MET A 142 -6.30 14.58 10.80
N LYS A 143 -6.09 15.87 11.12
CA LYS A 143 -5.63 16.86 10.13
C LYS A 143 -4.29 16.46 9.50
N GLN A 144 -3.33 16.00 10.30
CA GLN A 144 -2.02 15.58 9.79
C GLN A 144 -2.14 14.35 8.86
N ILE A 145 -2.93 13.36 9.24
CA ILE A 145 -3.16 12.16 8.42
C ILE A 145 -3.82 12.52 7.08
N LEU A 146 -4.85 13.36 7.11
CA LEU A 146 -5.54 13.81 5.90
C LEU A 146 -4.62 14.64 4.99
N ILE A 147 -3.79 15.51 5.56
CA ILE A 147 -2.78 16.26 4.81
C ILE A 147 -1.79 15.29 4.15
N MET A 148 -1.26 14.32 4.90
CA MET A 148 -0.33 13.31 4.35
C MET A 148 -0.98 12.52 3.21
N ALA A 149 -2.23 12.07 3.37
CA ALA A 149 -2.97 11.36 2.32
C ALA A 149 -3.16 12.23 1.07
N ALA A 150 -3.61 13.49 1.27
CA ALA A 150 -3.85 14.43 0.17
C ALA A 150 -2.54 14.77 -0.59
N PHE A 151 -1.45 15.01 0.12
CA PHE A 151 -0.14 15.25 -0.50
C PHE A 151 0.35 14.03 -1.28
N SER A 152 0.25 12.83 -0.69
CA SER A 152 0.68 11.60 -1.36
C SER A 152 -0.13 11.33 -2.63
N LEU A 153 -1.45 11.56 -2.60
CA LEU A 153 -2.30 11.46 -3.80
C LEU A 153 -1.94 12.56 -4.83
N TYR A 154 -1.79 13.80 -4.38
CA TYR A 154 -1.44 14.91 -5.28
C TYR A 154 -0.12 14.64 -6.02
N PHE A 155 0.94 14.26 -5.31
CA PHE A 155 2.21 13.91 -5.94
C PHE A 155 2.10 12.66 -6.82
N GLY A 156 1.27 11.69 -6.44
CA GLY A 156 0.94 10.55 -7.30
C GLY A 156 0.33 10.99 -8.64
N PHE A 157 -0.65 11.88 -8.61
CA PHE A 157 -1.27 12.42 -9.84
C PHE A 157 -0.35 13.34 -10.65
N ALA A 158 0.58 14.04 -9.98
CA ALA A 158 1.54 14.91 -10.62
C ALA A 158 2.74 14.16 -11.24
N SER A 159 2.93 12.90 -10.90
CA SER A 159 4.05 12.06 -11.33
C SER A 159 3.59 11.03 -12.35
N SER A 160 4.37 10.79 -13.41
CA SER A 160 4.12 9.71 -14.35
C SER A 160 4.48 8.36 -13.72
N GLY A 161 3.73 7.31 -14.08
CA GLY A 161 4.01 5.93 -13.65
C GLY A 161 3.58 5.58 -12.22
N VAL A 162 2.77 6.43 -11.59
CA VAL A 162 2.18 6.15 -10.27
C VAL A 162 0.77 5.60 -10.43
N ASP A 163 0.51 4.45 -9.84
CA ASP A 163 -0.80 3.79 -9.83
C ASP A 163 -1.73 4.42 -8.76
N ASN A 164 -2.35 5.54 -9.15
CA ASN A 164 -3.29 6.24 -8.27
C ASN A 164 -4.58 5.45 -8.02
N ALA A 165 -4.96 4.56 -8.92
CA ALA A 165 -6.09 3.68 -8.72
C ALA A 165 -5.83 2.71 -7.56
N ALA A 166 -4.64 2.10 -7.52
CA ALA A 166 -4.24 1.25 -6.38
C ALA A 166 -4.18 2.05 -5.06
N HIS A 167 -3.77 3.33 -5.09
CA HIS A 167 -3.76 4.19 -3.91
C HIS A 167 -5.18 4.42 -3.36
N VAL A 168 -6.12 4.83 -4.22
CA VAL A 168 -7.52 5.07 -3.83
C VAL A 168 -8.17 3.78 -3.36
N GLY A 169 -8.02 2.69 -4.13
CA GLY A 169 -8.55 1.38 -3.77
C GLY A 169 -8.00 0.87 -2.43
N GLY A 170 -6.69 1.02 -2.21
CA GLY A 170 -6.03 0.68 -0.95
C GLY A 170 -6.58 1.48 0.23
N LEU A 171 -6.67 2.80 0.09
CA LEU A 171 -7.18 3.69 1.15
C LEU A 171 -8.61 3.31 1.57
N LEU A 172 -9.50 3.10 0.61
CA LEU A 172 -10.88 2.71 0.87
C LEU A 172 -10.95 1.32 1.52
N ALA A 173 -10.22 0.34 0.98
CA ALA A 173 -10.18 -1.01 1.52
C ALA A 173 -9.62 -1.04 2.95
N GLY A 174 -8.55 -0.31 3.21
CA GLY A 174 -7.95 -0.20 4.54
C GLY A 174 -8.90 0.38 5.58
N PHE A 175 -9.65 1.42 5.21
CA PHE A 175 -10.70 1.98 6.06
C PHE A 175 -11.77 0.92 6.40
N VAL A 176 -12.31 0.23 5.39
CA VAL A 176 -13.33 -0.80 5.57
C VAL A 176 -12.80 -1.97 6.40
N LEU A 177 -11.58 -2.44 6.11
CA LEU A 177 -10.94 -3.50 6.89
C LEU A 177 -10.77 -3.12 8.36
N ALA A 178 -10.41 -1.86 8.65
CA ALA A 178 -10.30 -1.39 10.03
C ALA A 178 -11.66 -1.37 10.73
N VAL A 179 -12.74 -0.99 10.05
CA VAL A 179 -14.12 -1.06 10.59
C VAL A 179 -14.47 -2.49 10.99
N VAL A 180 -14.09 -3.48 10.18
CA VAL A 180 -14.43 -4.90 10.42
C VAL A 180 -13.52 -5.53 11.47
N LEU A 181 -12.22 -5.25 11.41
CA LEU A 181 -11.21 -5.98 12.20
C LEU A 181 -10.93 -5.35 13.57
N TRP A 182 -11.24 -4.06 13.76
CA TRP A 182 -10.86 -3.38 14.99
C TRP A 182 -12.00 -2.54 15.57
N HIS A 183 -12.23 -2.74 16.87
CA HIS A 183 -13.17 -1.96 17.67
C HIS A 183 -12.43 -1.46 18.91
N PRO A 184 -12.56 -0.17 19.28
CA PRO A 184 -11.99 0.32 20.52
C PRO A 184 -12.58 -0.46 21.70
N SER A 185 -11.72 -0.95 22.61
CA SER A 185 -12.20 -1.54 23.86
C SER A 185 -13.00 -0.50 24.62
N ARG A 186 -14.26 -0.80 24.99
CA ARG A 186 -15.00 0.02 25.94
C ARG A 186 -14.18 0.06 27.22
N LYS A 187 -13.61 1.22 27.60
CA LYS A 187 -13.13 1.40 28.96
C LYS A 187 -14.34 1.15 29.85
N ARG A 188 -14.29 0.09 30.66
CA ARG A 188 -15.21 -0.04 31.80
C ARG A 188 -14.93 1.16 32.70
N SER A 189 -15.86 2.09 32.73
CA SER A 189 -15.93 3.21 33.67
C SER A 189 -16.14 2.67 35.09
#